data_93fcb5d4663b816885e3d81e5db27cc0
#
_entry.id   93fcb5d4663b816885e3d81e5db27cc0
#
_cell.length_a   1.000
_cell.length_b   1.000
_cell.length_c   1.000
_cell.angle_alpha   90.00
_cell.angle_beta   90.00
_cell.angle_gamma   90.00
#
_symmetry.space_group_name_H-M   'P 1'
#
loop_
_entity.id
_entity.type
_entity.pdbx_description
1 polymer ?
#
loop_
_entity_poly.entity_id
_entity_poly.type
_entity_poly.pdbx_seq_one_letter_code
_entity_poly.pdbx_strand_id
1 'polypeptide(L)'
;MSTKYELKNLATGKTSPLNAIAGTIGPEALDISNLIKEQGVFTFDPGFMATASTESKITFIDGDLGVLLYRGYPVEQLAEKSCFLEVANLLIYGTLPSKAQLDAFQKSILRHTMVNEQLLRFFQGFHHNAHPMAMVSAVVASMAAFYHDTTDIDDPRHREIFAHRIIAKLPTIAAAAYKHTLGQPFVYPRNDLRYCANRSEEHTSELQSH
;
A
#
# COMPACT_ATOMS: atom_id res chain seq x y z
N MET A 1 24.33 -22.23 -3.68
CA MET A 1 23.97 -23.39 -4.54
C MET A 1 22.46 -23.54 -4.43
N SER A 2 21.74 -23.46 -5.55
CA SER A 2 20.28 -23.69 -5.52
C SER A 2 20.04 -25.19 -5.28
N THR A 3 19.32 -25.51 -4.22
CA THR A 3 18.83 -26.88 -3.96
C THR A 3 17.91 -27.24 -5.13
N LYS A 4 18.17 -28.40 -5.78
CA LYS A 4 17.31 -28.90 -6.85
C LYS A 4 16.37 -29.95 -6.29
N TYR A 5 15.10 -29.83 -6.61
CA TYR A 5 14.07 -30.82 -6.31
C TYR A 5 13.65 -31.52 -7.61
N GLU A 6 13.05 -32.69 -7.49
CA GLU A 6 12.50 -33.42 -8.63
C GLU A 6 11.06 -33.81 -8.36
N LEU A 7 10.20 -33.59 -9.36
CA LEU A 7 8.86 -34.15 -9.38
C LEU A 7 8.84 -35.35 -10.33
N LYS A 8 8.52 -36.52 -9.81
CA LYS A 8 8.40 -37.77 -10.59
C LYS A 8 6.92 -38.16 -10.75
N ASN A 9 6.48 -38.30 -11.99
CA ASN A 9 5.19 -38.90 -12.30
C ASN A 9 5.33 -40.44 -12.19
N LEU A 10 4.68 -41.03 -11.19
CA LEU A 10 4.81 -42.48 -10.93
C LEU A 10 4.15 -43.34 -12.00
N ALA A 11 3.14 -42.83 -12.70
CA ALA A 11 2.44 -43.60 -13.75
C ALA A 11 3.25 -43.65 -15.06
N THR A 12 3.95 -42.57 -15.42
CA THR A 12 4.70 -42.47 -16.67
C THR A 12 6.22 -42.64 -16.46
N GLY A 13 6.69 -42.56 -15.24
CA GLY A 13 8.14 -42.54 -14.89
C GLY A 13 8.86 -41.23 -15.23
N LYS A 14 8.17 -40.26 -15.81
CA LYS A 14 8.74 -38.97 -16.21
C LYS A 14 9.15 -38.12 -14.99
N THR A 15 10.37 -37.60 -15.01
CA THR A 15 10.90 -36.73 -13.94
C THR A 15 11.12 -35.33 -14.47
N SER A 16 10.74 -34.33 -13.68
CA SER A 16 10.98 -32.91 -13.95
C SER A 16 11.75 -32.27 -12.82
N PRO A 17 12.90 -31.64 -13.10
CA PRO A 17 13.64 -30.90 -12.08
C PRO A 17 12.92 -29.60 -11.73
N LEU A 18 12.87 -29.26 -10.44
CA LEU A 18 12.31 -28.00 -9.92
C LEU A 18 13.44 -27.20 -9.27
N ASN A 19 13.57 -25.94 -9.66
CA ASN A 19 14.52 -25.03 -9.06
C ASN A 19 13.97 -24.48 -7.76
N ALA A 20 14.83 -24.35 -6.74
CA ALA A 20 14.49 -23.64 -5.51
C ALA A 20 14.86 -22.15 -5.64
N ILE A 21 13.95 -21.29 -5.22
CA ILE A 21 14.12 -19.85 -5.09
C ILE A 21 14.24 -19.55 -3.61
N ALA A 22 15.41 -19.14 -3.18
CA ALA A 22 15.67 -18.78 -1.77
C ALA A 22 15.42 -17.29 -1.59
N GLY A 23 14.59 -16.92 -0.61
CA GLY A 23 14.47 -15.55 -0.11
C GLY A 23 15.64 -15.15 0.77
N THR A 24 15.74 -13.88 1.13
CA THR A 24 16.70 -13.40 2.14
C THR A 24 16.35 -13.95 3.52
N ILE A 25 15.06 -14.08 3.80
CA ILE A 25 14.47 -14.58 5.04
C ILE A 25 13.26 -15.44 4.66
N GLY A 26 13.03 -16.51 5.43
CA GLY A 26 11.89 -17.41 5.24
C GLY A 26 12.23 -18.70 4.48
N PRO A 27 11.23 -19.57 4.25
CA PRO A 27 11.41 -20.81 3.53
C PRO A 27 11.70 -20.60 2.05
N GLU A 28 12.36 -21.57 1.42
CA GLU A 28 12.54 -21.61 -0.03
C GLU A 28 11.23 -21.90 -0.73
N ALA A 29 11.03 -21.33 -1.92
CA ALA A 29 9.92 -21.63 -2.82
C ALA A 29 10.41 -22.49 -4.00
N LEU A 30 9.56 -23.39 -4.50
CA LEU A 30 9.83 -24.17 -5.70
C LEU A 30 9.27 -23.44 -6.93
N ASP A 31 10.12 -23.24 -7.93
CA ASP A 31 9.69 -22.71 -9.22
C ASP A 31 8.96 -23.81 -10.03
N ILE A 32 7.67 -23.65 -10.14
CA ILE A 32 6.76 -24.56 -10.89
C ILE A 32 6.34 -24.01 -12.26
N SER A 33 6.94 -22.93 -12.75
CA SER A 33 6.54 -22.24 -13.98
C SER A 33 6.52 -23.15 -15.22
N ASN A 34 7.40 -24.16 -15.27
CA ASN A 34 7.50 -25.11 -16.38
C ASN A 34 6.65 -26.39 -16.19
N LEU A 35 5.98 -26.55 -15.05
CA LEU A 35 5.32 -27.82 -14.68
C LEU A 35 4.25 -28.24 -15.71
N ILE A 36 3.40 -27.31 -16.16
CA ILE A 36 2.37 -27.59 -17.17
C ILE A 36 2.97 -28.07 -18.49
N LYS A 37 4.07 -27.44 -18.93
CA LYS A 37 4.75 -27.77 -20.18
C LYS A 37 5.43 -29.13 -20.10
N GLU A 38 6.04 -29.45 -18.96
CA GLU A 38 6.81 -30.68 -18.78
C GLU A 38 5.95 -31.89 -18.44
N GLN A 39 4.99 -31.73 -17.52
CA GLN A 39 4.20 -32.83 -16.96
C GLN A 39 2.73 -32.80 -17.40
N GLY A 40 2.23 -31.69 -17.96
CA GLY A 40 0.82 -31.54 -18.35
C GLY A 40 -0.14 -31.41 -17.16
N VAL A 41 0.36 -31.03 -15.97
CA VAL A 41 -0.44 -30.92 -14.75
C VAL A 41 -0.32 -29.53 -14.11
N PHE A 42 -1.37 -29.10 -13.43
CA PHE A 42 -1.37 -27.91 -12.59
C PHE A 42 -1.21 -28.29 -11.13
N THR A 43 -0.75 -27.36 -10.31
CA THR A 43 -0.86 -27.45 -8.85
C THR A 43 -2.25 -26.98 -8.42
N PHE A 44 -2.76 -27.54 -7.33
CA PHE A 44 -4.01 -27.13 -6.72
C PHE A 44 -3.76 -26.72 -5.27
N ASP A 45 -3.91 -25.44 -4.99
CA ASP A 45 -3.70 -24.83 -3.67
C ASP A 45 -4.73 -23.71 -3.46
N PRO A 46 -5.97 -24.07 -3.03
CA PRO A 46 -7.02 -23.08 -2.80
C PRO A 46 -6.62 -22.14 -1.63
N GLY A 47 -6.50 -20.86 -1.93
CA GLY A 47 -6.15 -19.84 -0.94
C GLY A 47 -4.64 -19.59 -0.77
N PHE A 48 -3.80 -20.17 -1.61
CA PHE A 48 -2.34 -19.96 -1.62
C PHE A 48 -1.66 -20.26 -0.27
N MET A 49 -2.10 -21.32 0.40
CA MET A 49 -1.56 -21.70 1.72
C MET A 49 -0.12 -22.21 1.67
N ALA A 50 0.27 -22.83 0.54
CA ALA A 50 1.61 -23.38 0.33
C ALA A 50 2.26 -22.90 -0.98
N THR A 51 1.70 -21.90 -1.63
CA THR A 51 2.17 -21.38 -2.93
C THR A 51 2.61 -19.94 -2.82
N ALA A 52 3.88 -19.66 -3.10
CA ALA A 52 4.39 -18.31 -3.26
C ALA A 52 3.97 -17.75 -4.62
N SER A 53 3.09 -16.75 -4.65
CA SER A 53 2.57 -16.13 -5.87
C SER A 53 3.40 -14.98 -6.40
N THR A 54 4.24 -14.38 -5.55
CA THR A 54 5.08 -13.21 -5.90
C THR A 54 6.26 -13.08 -4.96
N GLU A 55 7.27 -12.33 -5.41
CA GLU A 55 8.43 -11.92 -4.62
C GLU A 55 8.23 -10.50 -4.10
N SER A 56 8.50 -10.26 -2.82
CA SER A 56 8.45 -8.93 -2.21
C SER A 56 9.78 -8.61 -1.52
N LYS A 57 10.27 -7.37 -1.77
CA LYS A 57 11.41 -6.77 -1.06
C LYS A 57 10.97 -5.75 -0.01
N ILE A 58 9.67 -5.62 0.22
CA ILE A 58 9.10 -4.54 1.05
C ILE A 58 8.82 -5.04 2.45
N THR A 59 8.13 -6.17 2.59
CA THR A 59 7.62 -6.65 3.87
C THR A 59 7.94 -8.12 4.07
N PHE A 60 8.38 -8.48 5.28
CA PHE A 60 8.42 -9.85 5.75
C PHE A 60 7.48 -9.99 6.95
N ILE A 61 6.65 -11.03 6.94
CA ILE A 61 5.71 -11.35 8.02
C ILE A 61 5.90 -12.82 8.40
N ASP A 62 6.08 -13.08 9.69
CA ASP A 62 5.99 -14.40 10.29
C ASP A 62 4.95 -14.33 11.41
N GLY A 63 3.77 -14.88 11.15
CA GLY A 63 2.64 -14.83 12.08
C GLY A 63 2.85 -15.74 13.31
N ASP A 64 3.58 -16.83 13.15
CA ASP A 64 3.84 -17.79 14.23
C ASP A 64 4.84 -17.21 15.23
N LEU A 65 5.87 -16.54 14.75
CA LEU A 65 6.88 -15.88 15.58
C LEU A 65 6.48 -14.43 15.97
N GLY A 66 5.42 -13.88 15.39
CA GLY A 66 5.02 -12.50 15.64
C GLY A 66 6.01 -11.47 15.08
N VAL A 67 6.70 -11.78 13.99
CA VAL A 67 7.72 -10.91 13.39
C VAL A 67 7.14 -10.16 12.19
N LEU A 68 7.30 -8.83 12.20
CA LEU A 68 6.97 -7.96 11.07
C LEU A 68 8.15 -7.03 10.77
N LEU A 69 8.67 -7.13 9.54
CA LEU A 69 9.77 -6.29 9.08
C LEU A 69 9.32 -5.46 7.88
N TYR A 70 9.68 -4.16 7.88
CA TYR A 70 9.55 -3.26 6.74
C TYR A 70 10.94 -2.92 6.19
N ARG A 71 11.24 -3.37 4.96
CA ARG A 71 12.57 -3.20 4.35
C ARG A 71 13.72 -3.71 5.26
N GLY A 72 13.44 -4.74 6.08
CA GLY A 72 14.38 -5.31 7.03
C GLY A 72 14.41 -4.65 8.42
N TYR A 73 13.66 -3.58 8.63
CA TYR A 73 13.55 -2.92 9.94
C TYR A 73 12.37 -3.50 10.74
N PRO A 74 12.56 -3.90 12.01
CA PRO A 74 11.47 -4.31 12.88
C PRO A 74 10.42 -3.22 13.07
N VAL A 75 9.14 -3.58 12.97
CA VAL A 75 8.03 -2.62 13.05
C VAL A 75 8.01 -1.89 14.41
N GLU A 76 8.41 -2.56 15.48
CA GLU A 76 8.48 -1.99 16.83
C GLU A 76 9.46 -0.81 16.89
N GLN A 77 10.63 -0.96 16.24
CA GLN A 77 11.63 0.12 16.17
C GLN A 77 11.12 1.31 15.36
N LEU A 78 10.43 1.03 14.25
CA LEU A 78 9.86 2.08 13.42
C LEU A 78 8.72 2.81 14.15
N ALA A 79 7.89 2.08 14.92
CA ALA A 79 6.81 2.67 15.69
C ALA A 79 7.32 3.61 16.80
N GLU A 80 8.43 3.26 17.44
CA GLU A 80 9.01 4.06 18.53
C GLU A 80 9.84 5.27 18.03
N LYS A 81 10.57 5.10 16.91
CA LYS A 81 11.64 6.04 16.52
C LYS A 81 11.36 6.83 15.25
N SER A 82 10.33 6.46 14.49
CA SER A 82 10.02 7.06 13.20
C SER A 82 8.63 7.71 13.16
N CYS A 83 8.44 8.69 12.29
CA CYS A 83 7.13 9.23 12.00
C CYS A 83 6.50 8.52 10.77
N PHE A 84 5.17 8.67 10.60
CA PHE A 84 4.43 8.05 9.49
C PHE A 84 5.07 8.34 8.12
N LEU A 85 5.43 9.58 7.82
CA LEU A 85 6.02 9.94 6.53
C LEU A 85 7.43 9.41 6.33
N GLU A 86 8.18 9.21 7.41
CA GLU A 86 9.49 8.55 7.36
C GLU A 86 9.36 7.07 6.98
N VAL A 87 8.39 6.37 7.59
CA VAL A 87 8.10 4.96 7.23
C VAL A 87 7.53 4.87 5.81
N ALA A 88 6.66 5.78 5.40
CA ALA A 88 6.16 5.84 4.03
C ALA A 88 7.30 6.01 3.01
N ASN A 89 8.25 6.90 3.30
CA ASN A 89 9.45 7.09 2.49
C ASN A 89 10.30 5.81 2.43
N LEU A 90 10.54 5.17 3.57
CA LEU A 90 11.25 3.88 3.64
C LEU A 90 10.61 2.82 2.75
N LEU A 91 9.29 2.67 2.79
CA LEU A 91 8.58 1.67 1.98
C LEU A 91 8.67 1.95 0.48
N ILE A 92 8.58 3.21 0.08
CA ILE A 92 8.65 3.63 -1.33
C ILE A 92 10.08 3.49 -1.87
N TYR A 93 11.06 4.05 -1.17
CA TYR A 93 12.43 4.19 -1.69
C TYR A 93 13.41 3.12 -1.20
N GLY A 94 13.01 2.32 -0.20
CA GLY A 94 13.77 1.14 0.26
C GLY A 94 14.79 1.40 1.35
N THR A 95 15.07 2.66 1.70
CA THR A 95 16.01 3.05 2.76
C THR A 95 15.43 4.15 3.64
N LEU A 96 15.85 4.21 4.90
CA LEU A 96 15.48 5.34 5.77
C LEU A 96 16.03 6.63 5.19
N PRO A 97 15.21 7.69 5.11
CA PRO A 97 15.64 8.97 4.55
C PRO A 97 16.61 9.69 5.48
N SER A 98 17.57 10.39 4.90
CA SER A 98 18.29 11.45 5.62
C SER A 98 17.32 12.57 5.99
N LYS A 99 17.71 13.44 6.95
CA LYS A 99 16.89 14.59 7.34
C LYS A 99 16.47 15.46 6.13
N ALA A 100 17.40 15.75 5.23
CA ALA A 100 17.12 16.56 4.06
C ALA A 100 16.13 15.88 3.09
N GLN A 101 16.22 14.56 2.91
CA GLN A 101 15.29 13.78 2.09
C GLN A 101 13.90 13.74 2.73
N LEU A 102 13.83 13.54 4.06
CA LEU A 102 12.56 13.55 4.79
C LEU A 102 11.89 14.92 4.70
N ASP A 103 12.64 16.02 4.91
CA ASP A 103 12.10 17.38 4.80
C ASP A 103 11.57 17.67 3.37
N ALA A 104 12.28 17.23 2.34
CA ALA A 104 11.84 17.36 0.94
C ALA A 104 10.56 16.54 0.67
N PHE A 105 10.51 15.30 1.16
CA PHE A 105 9.34 14.44 1.02
C PHE A 105 8.12 15.01 1.75
N GLN A 106 8.29 15.43 3.01
CA GLN A 106 7.23 16.08 3.80
C GLN A 106 6.68 17.32 3.09
N LYS A 107 7.57 18.16 2.56
CA LYS A 107 7.18 19.36 1.80
C LYS A 107 6.42 19.01 0.52
N SER A 108 6.80 17.95 -0.17
CA SER A 108 6.08 17.43 -1.34
C SER A 108 4.67 16.99 -0.95
N ILE A 109 4.52 16.18 0.10
CA ILE A 109 3.23 15.69 0.58
C ILE A 109 2.31 16.85 0.98
N LEU A 110 2.80 17.78 1.79
CA LEU A 110 1.99 18.92 2.28
C LEU A 110 1.48 19.82 1.16
N ARG A 111 2.18 19.91 0.03
CA ARG A 111 1.74 20.68 -1.14
C ARG A 111 0.62 20.03 -1.94
N HIS A 112 0.34 18.74 -1.72
CA HIS A 112 -0.64 17.97 -2.48
C HIS A 112 -1.88 17.56 -1.68
N THR A 113 -2.06 18.08 -0.47
CA THR A 113 -3.17 17.73 0.44
C THR A 113 -4.55 18.16 -0.07
N MET A 114 -4.62 19.29 -0.78
CA MET A 114 -5.87 19.80 -1.33
C MET A 114 -6.48 18.85 -2.36
N VAL A 115 -7.77 18.64 -2.24
CA VAL A 115 -8.58 17.81 -3.16
C VAL A 115 -9.36 18.76 -4.10
N ASN A 116 -9.55 18.35 -5.35
CA ASN A 116 -10.33 19.11 -6.32
C ASN A 116 -11.78 19.24 -5.83
N GLU A 117 -12.35 20.44 -5.93
CA GLU A 117 -13.74 20.74 -5.51
C GLU A 117 -14.78 19.84 -6.19
N GLN A 118 -14.58 19.50 -7.46
CA GLN A 118 -15.49 18.60 -8.16
C GLN A 118 -15.41 17.18 -7.60
N LEU A 119 -14.24 16.74 -7.12
CA LEU A 119 -14.08 15.46 -6.45
C LEU A 119 -14.79 15.46 -5.09
N LEU A 120 -14.79 16.57 -4.35
CA LEU A 120 -15.57 16.72 -3.12
C LEU A 120 -17.08 16.67 -3.39
N ARG A 121 -17.55 17.22 -4.51
CA ARG A 121 -18.96 17.12 -4.91
C ARG A 121 -19.40 15.68 -5.19
N PHE A 122 -18.48 14.80 -5.53
CA PHE A 122 -18.78 13.40 -5.75
C PHE A 122 -19.36 12.71 -4.50
N PHE A 123 -19.03 13.20 -3.30
CA PHE A 123 -19.63 12.72 -2.04
C PHE A 123 -21.14 12.95 -1.98
N GLN A 124 -21.67 13.97 -2.64
CA GLN A 124 -23.11 14.29 -2.65
C GLN A 124 -23.95 13.19 -3.34
N GLY A 125 -23.34 12.34 -4.15
CA GLY A 125 -23.97 11.19 -4.78
C GLY A 125 -24.14 9.98 -3.88
N PHE A 126 -23.51 9.96 -2.70
CA PHE A 126 -23.63 8.84 -1.77
C PHE A 126 -24.75 9.06 -0.74
N HIS A 127 -25.36 7.96 -0.32
CA HIS A 127 -26.30 7.99 0.78
C HIS A 127 -25.56 8.23 2.12
N HIS A 128 -26.15 9.00 3.04
CA HIS A 128 -25.52 9.30 4.33
C HIS A 128 -25.15 8.06 5.16
N ASN A 129 -25.94 6.98 5.04
CA ASN A 129 -25.67 5.72 5.73
C ASN A 129 -24.68 4.80 4.98
N ALA A 130 -24.09 5.26 3.88
CA ALA A 130 -23.09 4.47 3.18
C ALA A 130 -21.85 4.25 4.06
N HIS A 131 -21.26 3.05 3.98
CA HIS A 131 -20.06 2.77 4.75
C HIS A 131 -18.91 3.70 4.30
N PRO A 132 -18.20 4.39 5.23
CA PRO A 132 -17.15 5.35 4.86
C PRO A 132 -16.07 4.78 3.95
N MET A 133 -15.69 3.51 4.14
CA MET A 133 -14.69 2.86 3.29
C MET A 133 -15.16 2.67 1.84
N ALA A 134 -16.45 2.44 1.61
CA ALA A 134 -17.00 2.38 0.25
C ALA A 134 -16.88 3.73 -0.45
N MET A 135 -17.18 4.82 0.27
CA MET A 135 -17.01 6.19 -0.24
C MET A 135 -15.54 6.50 -0.53
N VAL A 136 -14.64 6.21 0.40
CA VAL A 136 -13.19 6.41 0.22
C VAL A 136 -12.69 5.64 -1.00
N SER A 137 -13.07 4.37 -1.16
CA SER A 137 -12.66 3.54 -2.30
C SER A 137 -13.14 4.12 -3.62
N ALA A 138 -14.41 4.56 -3.70
CA ALA A 138 -14.97 5.15 -4.90
C ALA A 138 -14.31 6.48 -5.27
N VAL A 139 -14.06 7.34 -4.26
CA VAL A 139 -13.41 8.64 -4.47
C VAL A 139 -11.95 8.46 -4.88
N VAL A 140 -11.21 7.53 -4.27
CA VAL A 140 -9.84 7.21 -4.67
C VAL A 140 -9.80 6.68 -6.10
N ALA A 141 -10.70 5.77 -6.47
CA ALA A 141 -10.78 5.27 -7.85
C ALA A 141 -11.09 6.40 -8.85
N SER A 142 -11.95 7.34 -8.49
CA SER A 142 -12.31 8.47 -9.34
C SER A 142 -11.17 9.48 -9.54
N MET A 143 -10.12 9.47 -8.69
CA MET A 143 -8.96 10.34 -8.85
C MET A 143 -8.29 10.20 -10.23
N ALA A 144 -8.31 9.02 -10.84
CA ALA A 144 -7.79 8.82 -12.19
C ALA A 144 -8.46 9.71 -13.24
N ALA A 145 -9.73 10.08 -13.04
CA ALA A 145 -10.47 10.98 -13.90
C ALA A 145 -10.11 12.46 -13.71
N PHE A 146 -9.39 12.82 -12.64
CA PHE A 146 -8.99 14.19 -12.32
C PHE A 146 -7.49 14.45 -12.51
N TYR A 147 -6.66 13.39 -12.50
CA TYR A 147 -5.20 13.47 -12.56
C TYR A 147 -4.67 12.64 -13.72
N HIS A 148 -4.95 13.08 -14.95
CA HIS A 148 -4.61 12.36 -16.19
C HIS A 148 -3.11 12.29 -16.47
N ASP A 149 -2.32 13.14 -15.85
CA ASP A 149 -0.87 13.24 -16.00
C ASP A 149 -0.08 12.10 -15.32
N THR A 150 -0.76 11.16 -14.68
CA THR A 150 -0.13 10.07 -13.90
C THR A 150 -0.89 8.75 -14.04
N THR A 151 -1.42 8.45 -15.23
CA THR A 151 -2.23 7.24 -15.47
C THR A 151 -1.43 6.07 -16.05
N ASP A 152 -0.21 6.31 -16.53
CA ASP A 152 0.66 5.25 -17.03
C ASP A 152 1.34 4.53 -15.86
N ILE A 153 0.92 3.29 -15.61
CA ILE A 153 1.46 2.45 -14.52
C ILE A 153 2.86 1.92 -14.81
N ASP A 154 3.29 1.90 -16.06
CA ASP A 154 4.61 1.42 -16.47
C ASP A 154 5.68 2.52 -16.33
N ASP A 155 5.28 3.80 -16.32
CA ASP A 155 6.19 4.91 -16.04
C ASP A 155 6.49 5.04 -14.54
N PRO A 156 7.76 4.87 -14.10
CA PRO A 156 8.16 5.03 -12.70
C PRO A 156 7.83 6.42 -12.11
N ARG A 157 7.89 7.47 -12.92
CA ARG A 157 7.57 8.84 -12.49
C ARG A 157 6.09 9.00 -12.19
N HIS A 158 5.22 8.42 -13.04
CA HIS A 158 3.79 8.45 -12.81
C HIS A 158 3.42 7.70 -11.53
N ARG A 159 4.03 6.54 -11.29
CA ARG A 159 3.84 5.79 -10.04
C ARG A 159 4.28 6.58 -8.81
N GLU A 160 5.43 7.25 -8.86
CA GLU A 160 5.94 8.07 -7.76
C GLU A 160 5.02 9.26 -7.47
N ILE A 161 4.65 10.03 -8.49
CA ILE A 161 3.76 11.18 -8.34
C ILE A 161 2.40 10.74 -7.80
N PHE A 162 1.86 9.64 -8.30
CA PHE A 162 0.58 9.11 -7.85
C PHE A 162 0.65 8.63 -6.39
N ALA A 163 1.73 7.95 -5.98
CA ALA A 163 1.96 7.56 -4.60
C ALA A 163 2.00 8.77 -3.65
N HIS A 164 2.71 9.84 -4.03
CA HIS A 164 2.72 11.09 -3.25
C HIS A 164 1.32 11.72 -3.15
N ARG A 165 0.59 11.76 -4.25
CA ARG A 165 -0.78 12.31 -4.29
C ARG A 165 -1.74 11.53 -3.42
N ILE A 166 -1.71 10.19 -3.48
CA ILE A 166 -2.57 9.34 -2.65
C ILE A 166 -2.27 9.56 -1.18
N ILE A 167 -1.00 9.48 -0.77
CA ILE A 167 -0.60 9.71 0.62
C ILE A 167 -1.07 11.09 1.07
N ALA A 168 -0.88 12.12 0.27
CA ALA A 168 -1.24 13.49 0.62
C ALA A 168 -2.75 13.71 0.78
N LYS A 169 -3.56 13.14 -0.12
CA LYS A 169 -5.01 13.42 -0.22
C LYS A 169 -5.87 12.48 0.60
N LEU A 170 -5.37 11.28 0.93
CA LEU A 170 -6.16 10.26 1.62
C LEU A 170 -6.69 10.74 2.99
N PRO A 171 -5.96 11.47 3.83
CA PRO A 171 -6.51 12.04 5.06
C PRO A 171 -7.71 12.95 4.81
N THR A 172 -7.61 13.87 3.85
CA THR A 172 -8.71 14.80 3.50
C THR A 172 -9.92 14.06 2.93
N ILE A 173 -9.69 13.05 2.08
CA ILE A 173 -10.77 12.19 1.54
C ILE A 173 -11.45 11.41 2.65
N ALA A 174 -10.69 10.84 3.59
CA ALA A 174 -11.24 10.09 4.72
C ALA A 174 -12.03 11.00 5.68
N ALA A 175 -11.53 12.20 5.95
CA ALA A 175 -12.23 13.20 6.74
C ALA A 175 -13.53 13.64 6.08
N ALA A 176 -13.51 13.88 4.76
CA ALA A 176 -14.71 14.23 3.99
C ALA A 176 -15.76 13.09 4.02
N ALA A 177 -15.33 11.82 3.89
CA ALA A 177 -16.23 10.67 4.02
C ALA A 177 -16.90 10.63 5.39
N TYR A 178 -16.14 10.83 6.46
CA TYR A 178 -16.65 10.88 7.82
C TYR A 178 -17.63 12.05 8.04
N LYS A 179 -17.25 13.26 7.63
CA LYS A 179 -18.12 14.45 7.73
C LYS A 179 -19.42 14.28 6.93
N HIS A 180 -19.35 13.63 5.76
CA HIS A 180 -20.53 13.32 4.96
C HIS A 180 -21.54 12.42 5.72
N THR A 181 -21.05 11.37 6.41
CA THR A 181 -21.94 10.49 7.21
C THR A 181 -22.61 11.21 8.36
N LEU A 182 -22.00 12.27 8.89
CA LEU A 182 -22.55 13.10 9.96
C LEU A 182 -23.41 14.26 9.44
N GLY A 183 -23.50 14.47 8.12
CA GLY A 183 -24.18 15.63 7.54
C GLY A 183 -23.49 16.97 7.83
N GLN A 184 -22.17 16.95 8.08
CA GLN A 184 -21.40 18.13 8.45
C GLN A 184 -20.63 18.72 7.27
N PRO A 185 -20.26 20.02 7.31
CA PRO A 185 -19.43 20.65 6.29
C PRO A 185 -18.06 20.01 6.20
N PHE A 186 -17.50 19.96 4.98
CA PHE A 186 -16.13 19.51 4.76
C PHE A 186 -15.13 20.53 5.31
N VAL A 187 -14.02 20.03 5.87
CA VAL A 187 -12.93 20.84 6.38
C VAL A 187 -11.74 20.71 5.43
N TYR A 188 -11.12 21.85 5.11
CA TYR A 188 -9.96 21.88 4.23
C TYR A 188 -8.66 21.64 5.01
N PRO A 189 -7.67 20.98 4.39
CA PRO A 189 -6.39 20.75 5.03
C PRO A 189 -5.63 22.05 5.28
N ARG A 190 -4.91 22.09 6.38
CA ARG A 190 -4.07 23.23 6.80
C ARG A 190 -2.59 22.92 6.54
N ASN A 191 -1.94 23.74 5.70
CA ASN A 191 -0.56 23.51 5.31
C ASN A 191 0.48 23.93 6.38
N ASP A 192 0.05 24.59 7.46
CA ASP A 192 0.86 24.94 8.61
C ASP A 192 0.98 23.80 9.64
N LEU A 193 0.18 22.76 9.51
CA LEU A 193 0.18 21.61 10.40
C LEU A 193 1.02 20.45 9.85
N ARG A 194 1.55 19.63 10.77
CA ARG A 194 2.16 18.35 10.40
C ARG A 194 1.11 17.38 9.87
N TYR A 195 1.53 16.41 9.06
CA TYR A 195 0.65 15.43 8.40
C TYR A 195 -0.39 14.79 9.34
N CYS A 196 0.05 14.26 10.49
CA CYS A 196 -0.88 13.63 11.45
C CYS A 196 -1.75 14.66 12.20
N ALA A 197 -1.21 15.85 12.49
CA ALA A 197 -1.97 16.92 13.12
C ALA A 197 -3.04 17.47 12.19
N ASN A 198 -2.75 17.61 10.90
CA ASN A 198 -3.71 18.04 9.90
C ASN A 198 -4.94 17.11 9.87
N ARG A 199 -4.72 15.79 9.85
CA ARG A 199 -5.81 14.81 9.94
C ARG A 199 -6.66 14.99 11.22
N SER A 200 -6.01 15.25 12.36
CA SER A 200 -6.73 15.43 13.63
C SER A 200 -7.60 16.69 13.62
N GLU A 201 -7.11 17.80 13.12
CA GLU A 201 -7.89 19.05 12.98
C GLU A 201 -9.09 18.90 12.05
N GLU A 202 -8.94 18.17 10.93
CA GLU A 202 -10.04 17.89 10.01
C GLU A 202 -11.20 17.11 10.66
N HIS A 203 -10.91 16.33 11.73
CA HIS A 203 -11.92 15.56 12.49
C HIS A 203 -12.44 16.29 13.74
N THR A 204 -11.61 17.12 14.38
CA THR A 204 -11.88 17.63 15.75
C THR A 204 -12.28 19.10 15.80
N SER A 205 -12.39 19.80 14.68
CA SER A 205 -12.72 21.23 14.62
C SER A 205 -14.04 21.64 15.33
N GLU A 206 -14.81 20.68 15.82
CA GLU A 206 -16.07 20.92 16.57
C GLU A 206 -15.95 20.79 18.08
N LEU A 207 -14.90 20.18 18.62
CA LEU A 207 -14.75 20.01 20.07
C LEU A 207 -14.26 21.29 20.78
N GLN A 208 -13.89 22.32 20.02
CA GLN A 208 -13.40 23.61 20.58
C GLN A 208 -14.45 24.72 20.62
N SER A 209 -15.70 24.46 20.20
CA SER A 209 -16.76 25.49 20.18
C SER A 209 -17.80 25.36 21.30
N HIS A 210 -17.46 24.68 22.42
CA HIS A 210 -18.28 24.66 23.63
C HIS A 210 -17.48 24.98 24.85
#